data_a29ebd5590c5942c1f7b56ba88c50a44
#
_entry.id   a29ebd5590c5942c1f7b56ba88c50a44
#
_cell.length_a   1.000
_cell.length_b   1.000
_cell.length_c   1.000
_cell.angle_alpha   90.00
_cell.angle_beta   90.00
_cell.angle_gamma   90.00
#
_symmetry.space_group_name_H-M   'P 1'
#
loop_
_entity.id
_entity.type
_entity.pdbx_description
1 polymer ?
#
loop_
_entity_poly.entity_id
_entity_poly.type
_entity_poly.pdbx_seq_one_letter_code
_entity_poly.pdbx_strand_id
1 'polypeptide(L)'
;MIERFKELSVGYLTGSLSEQESDEFVRIYRSSPEFVKIFDETERLYTDSLVIRYEGEKAINYTVVKSRIDKASKRRKIFAFVSSVAAAAAICLFVLNRFQSTMEEQVPQSDMVCRQAVEDIHMILPDGSGVSLKAGSVLSYNSERFETERIVSLDGEACFDVRHDRYHPFVVKTESMNVKVLGTIFNVNTKKKDKVVETTLACGSIVIQDAQGDDILFVHPGQQVVFENRDNIRINELRAWEYLLDRYGTVTIPDAPLSEIVDVLERVYGRKITVAIPKGVCPIVTFGFNKGDDCKEVIERLGIVSGCGVSMSN
;
A
#
# COMPACT_ATOMS: atom_id res chain seq x y z
N MET A 1 -2.48 12.39 28.77
CA MET A 1 -1.81 11.30 28.00
C MET A 1 -2.64 10.96 26.75
N ILE A 2 -3.92 10.65 26.85
CA ILE A 2 -4.79 10.29 25.70
C ILE A 2 -4.84 11.41 24.65
N GLU A 3 -5.06 12.67 25.04
CA GLU A 3 -5.08 13.78 24.07
C GLU A 3 -3.73 13.97 23.35
N ARG A 4 -2.62 13.87 24.09
CA ARG A 4 -1.29 13.93 23.48
C ARG A 4 -1.05 12.78 22.50
N PHE A 5 -1.56 11.58 22.82
CA PHE A 5 -1.46 10.43 21.92
C PHE A 5 -2.30 10.61 20.64
N LYS A 6 -3.50 11.21 20.74
CA LYS A 6 -4.30 11.55 19.55
C LYS A 6 -3.60 12.57 18.64
N GLU A 7 -2.98 13.59 19.22
CA GLU A 7 -2.16 14.55 18.45
C GLU A 7 -1.01 13.86 17.72
N LEU A 8 -0.28 12.99 18.44
CA LEU A 8 0.80 12.20 17.86
C LEU A 8 0.28 11.22 16.79
N SER A 9 -0.89 10.64 16.98
CA SER A 9 -1.54 9.76 16.00
C SER A 9 -1.86 10.50 14.70
N VAL A 10 -2.42 11.70 14.79
CA VAL A 10 -2.67 12.55 13.60
C VAL A 10 -1.35 12.97 12.95
N GLY A 11 -0.36 13.35 13.74
CA GLY A 11 0.98 13.69 13.24
C GLY A 11 1.66 12.52 12.54
N TYR A 12 1.49 11.29 13.06
CA TYR A 12 1.97 10.05 12.44
C TYR A 12 1.29 9.81 11.08
N LEU A 13 -0.04 9.89 11.02
CA LEU A 13 -0.83 9.69 9.80
C LEU A 13 -0.57 10.76 8.72
N THR A 14 -0.22 11.99 9.13
CA THR A 14 0.12 13.09 8.21
C THR A 14 1.61 13.14 7.85
N GLY A 15 2.45 12.32 8.48
CA GLY A 15 3.90 12.34 8.29
C GLY A 15 4.59 13.61 8.84
N SER A 16 3.95 14.32 9.78
CA SER A 16 4.42 15.61 10.31
C SER A 16 5.18 15.50 11.63
N LEU A 17 5.37 14.30 12.19
CA LEU A 17 6.11 14.09 13.46
C LEU A 17 7.62 14.32 13.28
N SER A 18 8.22 14.95 14.26
CA SER A 18 9.68 14.94 14.45
C SER A 18 10.15 13.56 14.92
N GLU A 19 11.45 13.31 14.85
CA GLU A 19 12.05 12.04 15.30
C GLU A 19 11.72 11.73 16.77
N GLN A 20 11.83 12.74 17.65
CA GLN A 20 11.51 12.60 19.06
C GLN A 20 10.02 12.30 19.32
N GLU A 21 9.12 12.94 18.56
CA GLU A 21 7.67 12.70 18.65
C GLU A 21 7.29 11.33 18.09
N SER A 22 7.99 10.86 17.08
CA SER A 22 7.80 9.52 16.53
C SER A 22 8.18 8.44 17.55
N ASP A 23 9.30 8.62 18.26
CA ASP A 23 9.70 7.73 19.36
C ASP A 23 8.72 7.79 20.53
N GLU A 24 8.20 8.98 20.87
CA GLU A 24 7.16 9.16 21.86
C GLU A 24 5.88 8.42 21.47
N PHE A 25 5.44 8.57 20.21
CA PHE A 25 4.28 7.88 19.66
C PHE A 25 4.43 6.36 19.77
N VAL A 26 5.52 5.78 19.27
CA VAL A 26 5.77 4.33 19.30
C VAL A 26 5.77 3.80 20.74
N ARG A 27 6.39 4.54 21.67
CA ARG A 27 6.43 4.15 23.08
C ARG A 27 5.03 4.13 23.71
N ILE A 28 4.18 5.15 23.44
CA ILE A 28 2.82 5.21 24.00
C ILE A 28 1.94 4.17 23.30
N TYR A 29 2.00 4.04 21.98
CA TYR A 29 1.26 3.05 21.21
C TYR A 29 1.47 1.63 21.75
N ARG A 30 2.73 1.28 22.08
CA ARG A 30 3.10 -0.03 22.62
C ARG A 30 2.80 -0.21 24.11
N SER A 31 2.41 0.84 24.82
CA SER A 31 2.24 0.79 26.29
C SER A 31 0.94 0.12 26.74
N SER A 32 -0.12 0.12 25.93
CA SER A 32 -1.43 -0.46 26.27
C SER A 32 -2.29 -0.73 25.05
N PRO A 33 -3.10 -1.81 25.03
CA PRO A 33 -4.09 -2.08 23.99
C PRO A 33 -5.14 -0.97 23.80
N GLU A 34 -5.33 -0.13 24.81
CA GLU A 34 -6.22 1.02 24.74
C GLU A 34 -5.73 2.06 23.72
N PHE A 35 -4.41 2.28 23.65
CA PHE A 35 -3.84 3.21 22.69
C PHE A 35 -3.89 2.66 21.24
N VAL A 36 -3.81 1.36 21.06
CA VAL A 36 -4.05 0.72 19.74
C VAL A 36 -5.45 1.05 19.25
N LYS A 37 -6.49 0.87 20.09
CA LYS A 37 -7.88 1.20 19.73
C LYS A 37 -8.08 2.69 19.43
N ILE A 38 -7.44 3.55 20.19
CA ILE A 38 -7.49 5.01 19.97
C ILE A 38 -6.82 5.36 18.63
N PHE A 39 -5.73 4.70 18.29
CA PHE A 39 -5.06 4.90 17.00
C PHE A 39 -5.94 4.45 15.84
N ASP A 40 -6.53 3.25 15.92
CA ASP A 40 -7.43 2.70 14.89
C ASP A 40 -8.64 3.62 14.65
N GLU A 41 -9.22 4.15 15.72
CA GLU A 41 -10.32 5.13 15.62
C GLU A 41 -9.88 6.44 14.97
N THR A 42 -8.68 6.95 15.35
CA THR A 42 -8.11 8.18 14.80
C THR A 42 -7.78 8.00 13.31
N GLU A 43 -7.20 6.88 12.94
CA GLU A 43 -6.89 6.51 11.56
C GLU A 43 -8.15 6.44 10.70
N ARG A 44 -9.22 5.80 11.21
CA ARG A 44 -10.52 5.73 10.55
C ARG A 44 -11.12 7.11 10.32
N LEU A 45 -11.15 7.97 11.34
CA LEU A 45 -11.67 9.33 11.24
C LEU A 45 -10.86 10.19 10.25
N TYR A 46 -9.54 10.03 10.25
CA TYR A 46 -8.65 10.72 9.31
C TYR A 46 -8.96 10.30 7.86
N THR A 47 -9.12 9.01 7.62
CA THR A 47 -9.45 8.47 6.30
C THR A 47 -10.82 8.92 5.82
N ASP A 48 -11.84 8.87 6.68
CA ASP A 48 -13.19 9.36 6.36
C ASP A 48 -13.14 10.86 5.99
N SER A 49 -12.31 11.66 6.67
CA SER A 49 -12.13 13.08 6.37
C SER A 49 -11.48 13.33 4.99
N LEU A 50 -10.56 12.46 4.57
CA LEU A 50 -9.92 12.53 3.25
C LEU A 50 -10.89 12.15 2.13
N VAL A 51 -11.75 11.15 2.35
CA VAL A 51 -12.82 10.78 1.39
C VAL A 51 -13.78 11.94 1.18
N ILE A 52 -14.23 12.59 2.26
CA ILE A 52 -15.12 13.76 2.18
C ILE A 52 -14.44 14.93 1.46
N ARG A 53 -13.14 15.16 1.72
CA ARG A 53 -12.35 16.22 1.05
C ARG A 53 -12.20 15.95 -0.44
N TYR A 54 -11.95 14.67 -0.81
CA TYR A 54 -11.83 14.26 -2.21
C TYR A 54 -13.14 14.43 -2.99
N GLU A 55 -14.28 14.06 -2.40
CA GLU A 55 -15.60 14.29 -3.00
C GLU A 55 -15.91 15.79 -3.15
N GLY A 56 -15.50 16.62 -2.17
CA GLY A 56 -15.63 18.08 -2.25
C GLY A 56 -14.77 18.68 -3.37
N GLU A 57 -13.54 18.27 -3.55
CA GLU A 57 -12.64 18.71 -4.62
C GLU A 57 -13.13 18.25 -6.01
N LYS A 58 -13.73 17.08 -6.13
CA LYS A 58 -14.33 16.57 -7.37
C LYS A 58 -15.51 17.47 -7.82
N ALA A 59 -16.33 17.91 -6.89
CA ALA A 59 -17.43 18.84 -7.17
C ALA A 59 -16.93 20.24 -7.59
N ILE A 60 -15.85 20.73 -6.99
CA ILE A 60 -15.24 22.03 -7.32
C ILE A 60 -14.56 21.98 -8.70
N ASN A 61 -13.83 20.90 -9.01
CA ASN A 61 -13.16 20.74 -10.30
C ASN A 61 -14.15 20.63 -11.47
N TYR A 62 -15.29 19.96 -11.29
CA TYR A 62 -16.33 19.87 -12.33
C TYR A 62 -16.90 21.25 -12.69
N THR A 63 -17.18 22.10 -11.70
CA THR A 63 -17.70 23.48 -11.91
C THR A 63 -16.67 24.38 -12.57
N VAL A 64 -15.39 24.27 -12.22
CA VAL A 64 -14.29 25.04 -12.82
C VAL A 64 -14.04 24.63 -14.28
N VAL A 65 -14.06 23.34 -14.59
CA VAL A 65 -13.91 22.80 -15.95
C VAL A 65 -15.09 23.25 -16.83
N LYS A 66 -16.32 23.16 -16.33
CA LYS A 66 -17.52 23.61 -17.07
C LYS A 66 -17.46 25.09 -17.39
N SER A 67 -17.02 25.92 -16.44
CA SER A 67 -16.86 27.36 -16.65
C SER A 67 -15.77 27.75 -17.67
N ARG A 68 -14.71 26.91 -17.80
CA ARG A 68 -13.64 27.09 -18.79
C ARG A 68 -14.08 26.70 -20.20
N ILE A 69 -14.90 25.65 -20.33
CA ILE A 69 -15.47 25.19 -21.62
C ILE A 69 -16.40 26.30 -22.18
N ASP A 70 -17.23 26.90 -21.35
CA ASP A 70 -18.16 27.97 -21.77
C ASP A 70 -17.43 29.26 -22.18
N LYS A 71 -16.25 29.57 -21.57
CA LYS A 71 -15.41 30.71 -21.97
C LYS A 71 -14.64 30.48 -23.27
N ALA A 72 -14.29 29.21 -23.59
CA ALA A 72 -13.57 28.87 -24.82
C ALA A 72 -14.44 29.06 -26.07
N SER A 73 -15.77 28.87 -25.98
CA SER A 73 -16.69 29.01 -27.10
C SER A 73 -16.87 30.46 -27.58
N LYS A 74 -16.67 31.45 -26.68
CA LYS A 74 -16.77 32.92 -27.03
C LYS A 74 -15.50 33.50 -27.65
N ARG A 75 -14.35 32.84 -27.58
CA ARG A 75 -13.06 33.33 -28.13
C ARG A 75 -12.80 32.93 -29.58
N ARG A 76 -13.64 32.14 -30.20
CA ARG A 76 -13.44 31.67 -31.61
C ARG A 76 -13.67 32.73 -32.68
N LYS A 77 -14.14 33.92 -32.37
CA LYS A 77 -14.41 34.98 -33.36
C LYS A 77 -13.33 36.08 -33.51
N ILE A 78 -12.22 36.00 -32.77
CA ILE A 78 -11.13 37.02 -32.81
C ILE A 78 -9.86 36.51 -33.51
N PHE A 79 -9.77 35.23 -33.88
CA PHE A 79 -8.53 34.61 -34.34
C PHE A 79 -8.30 34.58 -35.86
N ALA A 80 -9.01 35.45 -36.61
CA ALA A 80 -8.84 35.48 -38.09
C ALA A 80 -7.79 36.50 -38.59
N PHE A 81 -7.01 37.17 -37.70
CA PHE A 81 -6.13 38.28 -38.16
C PHE A 81 -4.65 38.20 -37.74
N VAL A 82 -4.17 37.06 -37.19
CA VAL A 82 -2.76 36.91 -36.75
C VAL A 82 -2.11 35.67 -37.39
N SER A 83 -2.35 35.41 -38.68
CA SER A 83 -1.92 34.15 -39.30
C SER A 83 -0.53 34.16 -39.96
N SER A 84 0.25 35.23 -39.93
CA SER A 84 1.58 35.26 -40.57
C SER A 84 2.78 35.23 -39.65
N VAL A 85 2.63 35.58 -38.37
CA VAL A 85 3.71 35.48 -37.36
C VAL A 85 3.68 34.13 -36.61
N ALA A 86 2.50 33.49 -36.57
CA ALA A 86 2.33 32.19 -35.90
C ALA A 86 2.97 31.03 -36.61
N ALA A 87 3.18 31.06 -37.93
CA ALA A 87 3.81 29.99 -38.68
C ALA A 87 5.31 29.83 -38.37
N ALA A 88 6.04 30.94 -38.23
CA ALA A 88 7.45 30.93 -37.86
C ALA A 88 7.68 30.48 -36.41
N ALA A 89 6.80 30.91 -35.47
CA ALA A 89 6.83 30.46 -34.08
C ALA A 89 6.46 28.97 -33.96
N ALA A 90 5.51 28.48 -34.75
CA ALA A 90 5.12 27.06 -34.76
C ALA A 90 6.26 26.17 -35.30
N ILE A 91 7.00 26.62 -36.31
CA ILE A 91 8.17 25.88 -36.84
C ILE A 91 9.31 25.89 -35.80
N CYS A 92 9.58 27.01 -35.14
CA CYS A 92 10.57 27.05 -34.06
C CYS A 92 10.16 26.18 -32.87
N LEU A 93 8.89 26.20 -32.43
CA LEU A 93 8.39 25.34 -31.40
C LEU A 93 8.39 23.85 -31.81
N PHE A 94 8.11 23.54 -33.08
CA PHE A 94 8.18 22.19 -33.59
C PHE A 94 9.65 21.70 -33.64
N VAL A 95 10.59 22.55 -34.06
CA VAL A 95 12.03 22.23 -34.05
C VAL A 95 12.56 22.12 -32.62
N LEU A 96 12.15 23.01 -31.71
CA LEU A 96 12.50 22.93 -30.28
C LEU A 96 11.88 21.72 -29.61
N ASN A 97 10.63 21.37 -29.94
CA ASN A 97 9.98 20.16 -29.44
C ASN A 97 10.61 18.88 -30.03
N ARG A 98 11.07 18.93 -31.32
CA ARG A 98 11.86 17.83 -31.90
C ARG A 98 13.24 17.74 -31.22
N PHE A 99 13.85 18.86 -30.85
CA PHE A 99 15.12 18.86 -30.11
C PHE A 99 14.97 18.39 -28.66
N GLN A 100 13.84 18.71 -28.01
CA GLN A 100 13.50 18.17 -26.67
C GLN A 100 13.12 16.68 -26.71
N SER A 101 12.48 16.22 -27.81
CA SER A 101 12.17 14.78 -28.00
C SER A 101 13.39 13.93 -28.33
N THR A 102 14.55 14.54 -28.66
CA THR A 102 15.81 13.83 -28.88
C THR A 102 16.68 13.79 -27.62
N MET A 103 16.24 14.42 -26.55
CA MET A 103 16.71 14.22 -25.19
C MET A 103 15.74 13.32 -24.41
N GLU A 104 15.11 12.34 -25.03
CA GLU A 104 14.80 11.10 -24.32
C GLU A 104 16.15 10.56 -23.87
N GLU A 105 16.45 10.82 -22.62
CA GLU A 105 17.50 10.14 -21.88
C GLU A 105 17.32 8.65 -22.21
N GLN A 106 18.16 8.13 -23.08
CA GLN A 106 18.32 6.69 -23.23
C GLN A 106 18.80 6.23 -21.86
N VAL A 107 17.88 5.94 -20.97
CA VAL A 107 18.15 5.17 -19.75
C VAL A 107 18.83 3.91 -20.27
N PRO A 108 20.12 3.68 -19.94
CA PRO A 108 20.80 2.49 -20.38
C PRO A 108 19.94 1.31 -19.97
N GLN A 109 19.53 0.52 -20.94
CA GLN A 109 18.63 -0.64 -20.79
C GLN A 109 19.24 -1.74 -19.89
N SER A 110 20.49 -1.52 -19.42
CA SER A 110 21.29 -2.46 -18.64
C SER A 110 20.86 -2.60 -17.17
N ASP A 111 20.09 -1.64 -16.60
CA ASP A 111 19.83 -1.58 -15.15
C ASP A 111 18.43 -2.09 -14.78
N MET A 112 17.62 -2.40 -15.78
CA MET A 112 16.30 -2.97 -15.57
C MET A 112 16.38 -4.48 -15.33
N VAL A 113 16.06 -4.90 -14.12
CA VAL A 113 15.87 -6.30 -13.75
C VAL A 113 14.43 -6.69 -14.08
N CYS A 114 14.26 -7.73 -14.90
CA CYS A 114 12.96 -8.32 -15.20
C CYS A 114 12.98 -9.78 -14.72
N ARG A 115 11.99 -10.14 -13.91
CA ARG A 115 11.80 -11.50 -13.39
C ARG A 115 10.45 -12.04 -13.84
N GLN A 116 10.48 -13.06 -14.68
CA GLN A 116 9.30 -13.84 -15.04
C GLN A 116 9.27 -15.11 -14.21
N ALA A 117 8.19 -15.30 -13.46
CA ALA A 117 7.97 -16.48 -12.63
C ALA A 117 7.35 -17.61 -13.48
N VAL A 118 8.08 -18.69 -13.72
CA VAL A 118 7.53 -19.90 -14.35
C VAL A 118 6.75 -20.72 -13.31
N GLU A 119 7.20 -20.71 -12.08
CA GLU A 119 6.56 -21.28 -10.89
C GLU A 119 6.49 -20.24 -9.78
N ASP A 120 5.81 -20.52 -8.69
CA ASP A 120 5.77 -19.61 -7.54
C ASP A 120 7.19 -19.42 -7.00
N ILE A 121 7.66 -18.18 -6.96
CA ILE A 121 9.02 -17.86 -6.47
C ILE A 121 8.96 -16.84 -5.34
N HIS A 122 9.93 -16.95 -4.44
CA HIS A 122 10.19 -15.95 -3.41
C HIS A 122 11.53 -15.27 -3.66
N MET A 123 11.58 -13.94 -3.57
CA MET A 123 12.80 -13.17 -3.79
C MET A 123 12.88 -11.98 -2.84
N ILE A 124 14.09 -11.52 -2.61
CA ILE A 124 14.37 -10.30 -1.84
C ILE A 124 14.82 -9.21 -2.81
N LEU A 125 14.23 -8.04 -2.68
CA LEU A 125 14.59 -6.83 -3.44
C LEU A 125 15.81 -6.15 -2.81
N PRO A 126 16.48 -5.22 -3.55
CA PRO A 126 17.69 -4.55 -3.05
C PRO A 126 17.51 -3.79 -1.72
N ASP A 127 16.30 -3.26 -1.43
CA ASP A 127 15.98 -2.59 -0.17
C ASP A 127 15.71 -3.55 1.01
N GLY A 128 15.76 -4.87 0.76
CA GLY A 128 15.46 -5.90 1.74
C GLY A 128 13.98 -6.29 1.82
N SER A 129 13.12 -5.71 0.99
CA SER A 129 11.71 -6.11 0.89
C SER A 129 11.56 -7.50 0.29
N GLY A 130 10.64 -8.31 0.84
CA GLY A 130 10.29 -9.63 0.34
C GLY A 130 9.19 -9.57 -0.73
N VAL A 131 9.32 -10.41 -1.76
CA VAL A 131 8.28 -10.58 -2.79
C VAL A 131 8.04 -12.05 -3.05
N SER A 132 6.79 -12.49 -2.89
CA SER A 132 6.31 -13.81 -3.33
C SER A 132 5.55 -13.62 -4.64
N LEU A 133 6.17 -14.01 -5.75
CA LEU A 133 5.65 -13.83 -7.11
C LEU A 133 5.00 -15.13 -7.58
N LYS A 134 3.73 -15.06 -8.00
CA LYS A 134 2.97 -16.21 -8.51
C LYS A 134 3.39 -16.60 -9.92
N ALA A 135 3.29 -17.89 -10.22
CA ALA A 135 3.55 -18.44 -11.55
C ALA A 135 2.83 -17.65 -12.66
N GLY A 136 3.54 -17.38 -13.74
CA GLY A 136 3.07 -16.61 -14.89
C GLY A 136 3.01 -15.09 -14.64
N SER A 137 3.62 -14.59 -13.56
CA SER A 137 3.73 -13.16 -13.28
C SER A 137 5.09 -12.61 -13.67
N VAL A 138 5.13 -11.31 -13.96
CA VAL A 138 6.36 -10.59 -14.32
C VAL A 138 6.52 -9.40 -13.37
N LEU A 139 7.69 -9.31 -12.76
CA LEU A 139 8.11 -8.19 -11.92
C LEU A 139 9.33 -7.52 -12.55
N SER A 140 9.32 -6.21 -12.66
CA SER A 140 10.48 -5.46 -13.16
C SER A 140 10.76 -4.23 -12.29
N TYR A 141 12.04 -3.90 -12.15
CA TYR A 141 12.51 -2.75 -11.37
C TYR A 141 13.91 -2.32 -11.84
N ASN A 142 14.28 -1.06 -11.55
CA ASN A 142 15.64 -0.58 -11.81
C ASN A 142 16.53 -0.88 -10.59
N SER A 143 17.57 -1.69 -10.75
CA SER A 143 18.42 -2.13 -9.65
C SER A 143 19.35 -1.03 -9.12
N GLU A 144 19.84 -0.13 -9.98
CA GLU A 144 20.77 0.92 -9.58
C GLU A 144 20.08 2.05 -8.81
N ARG A 145 18.82 2.37 -9.19
CA ARG A 145 18.05 3.43 -8.55
C ARG A 145 17.18 2.96 -7.39
N PHE A 146 17.15 1.65 -7.12
CA PHE A 146 16.17 1.08 -6.18
C PHE A 146 16.31 1.59 -4.74
N GLU A 147 17.51 1.97 -4.31
CA GLU A 147 17.74 2.54 -2.98
C GLU A 147 17.08 3.93 -2.80
N THR A 148 16.93 4.69 -3.88
CA THR A 148 16.34 6.03 -3.87
C THR A 148 14.93 6.06 -4.43
N GLU A 149 14.64 5.18 -5.39
CA GLU A 149 13.34 5.07 -6.06
C GLU A 149 12.83 3.63 -5.97
N ARG A 150 12.15 3.29 -4.87
CA ARG A 150 11.61 1.95 -4.63
C ARG A 150 10.36 1.66 -5.48
N ILE A 151 10.58 1.59 -6.81
CA ILE A 151 9.52 1.41 -7.79
C ILE A 151 9.65 0.05 -8.46
N VAL A 152 8.57 -0.72 -8.44
CA VAL A 152 8.44 -1.97 -9.19
C VAL A 152 7.25 -1.88 -10.13
N SER A 153 7.32 -2.56 -11.27
CA SER A 153 6.18 -2.77 -12.17
C SER A 153 5.77 -4.23 -12.10
N LEU A 154 4.48 -4.48 -11.93
CA LEU A 154 3.90 -5.82 -11.81
C LEU A 154 2.88 -6.07 -12.93
N ASP A 155 3.09 -7.16 -13.65
CA ASP A 155 2.08 -7.82 -14.48
C ASP A 155 1.85 -9.24 -13.93
N GLY A 156 0.70 -9.47 -13.34
CA GLY A 156 0.38 -10.73 -12.69
C GLY A 156 -0.03 -10.58 -11.23
N GLU A 157 0.48 -11.46 -10.37
CA GLU A 157 0.14 -11.48 -8.96
C GLU A 157 1.37 -11.67 -8.08
N ALA A 158 1.47 -10.81 -7.06
CA ALA A 158 2.51 -10.88 -6.05
C ALA A 158 2.02 -10.44 -4.67
N CYS A 159 2.58 -11.07 -3.64
CA CYS A 159 2.53 -10.59 -2.27
C CYS A 159 3.85 -9.89 -1.95
N PHE A 160 3.74 -8.71 -1.38
CA PHE A 160 4.85 -7.86 -0.97
C PHE A 160 4.91 -7.78 0.55
N ASP A 161 6.09 -8.01 1.10
CA ASP A 161 6.46 -7.72 2.48
C ASP A 161 7.48 -6.58 2.45
N VAL A 162 6.98 -5.35 2.46
CA VAL A 162 7.80 -4.16 2.21
C VAL A 162 8.44 -3.68 3.50
N ARG A 163 9.78 -3.58 3.46
CA ARG A 163 10.55 -3.00 4.56
C ARG A 163 10.13 -1.55 4.81
N HIS A 164 9.90 -1.21 6.08
CA HIS A 164 9.46 0.13 6.46
C HIS A 164 10.54 1.20 6.17
N ASP A 165 10.17 2.20 5.37
CA ASP A 165 10.94 3.43 5.13
C ASP A 165 9.98 4.58 4.82
N ARG A 166 9.88 5.53 5.75
CA ARG A 166 8.99 6.68 5.62
C ARG A 166 9.46 7.74 4.65
N TYR A 167 10.76 7.75 4.30
CA TYR A 167 11.36 8.76 3.44
C TYR A 167 11.34 8.37 1.96
N HIS A 168 11.39 7.06 1.68
CA HIS A 168 11.38 6.54 0.34
C HIS A 168 10.17 5.61 0.17
N PRO A 169 9.01 6.12 -0.30
CA PRO A 169 7.84 5.29 -0.54
C PRO A 169 8.14 4.17 -1.52
N PHE A 170 7.56 2.99 -1.26
CA PHE A 170 7.58 1.88 -2.19
C PHE A 170 6.34 1.93 -3.08
N VAL A 171 6.50 1.83 -4.39
CA VAL A 171 5.41 1.95 -5.35
C VAL A 171 5.36 0.72 -6.26
N VAL A 172 4.22 0.03 -6.24
CA VAL A 172 3.90 -1.00 -7.24
C VAL A 172 3.10 -0.35 -8.36
N LYS A 173 3.69 -0.27 -9.55
CA LYS A 173 3.03 0.20 -10.76
C LYS A 173 2.33 -0.95 -11.45
N THR A 174 1.09 -0.74 -11.84
CA THR A 174 0.32 -1.63 -12.70
C THR A 174 -0.20 -0.84 -13.91
N GLU A 175 -0.88 -1.51 -14.84
CA GLU A 175 -1.43 -0.83 -16.02
C GLU A 175 -2.51 0.21 -15.67
N SER A 176 -3.29 -0.03 -14.60
CA SER A 176 -4.49 0.76 -14.29
C SER A 176 -4.33 1.69 -13.09
N MET A 177 -3.49 1.32 -12.13
CA MET A 177 -3.29 2.06 -10.89
C MET A 177 -1.89 1.84 -10.32
N ASN A 178 -1.49 2.69 -9.39
CA ASN A 178 -0.31 2.49 -8.56
C ASN A 178 -0.71 2.19 -7.11
N VAL A 179 0.09 1.37 -6.45
CA VAL A 179 -0.05 1.05 -5.02
C VAL A 179 1.17 1.60 -4.31
N LYS A 180 0.99 2.64 -3.50
CA LYS A 180 2.04 3.33 -2.76
C LYS A 180 1.97 2.97 -1.29
N VAL A 181 3.11 2.58 -0.71
CA VAL A 181 3.23 2.13 0.68
C VAL A 181 4.53 2.63 1.32
N LEU A 182 4.60 2.61 2.66
CA LEU A 182 5.81 2.95 3.42
C LEU A 182 6.47 1.74 4.10
N GLY A 183 5.68 0.70 4.41
CA GLY A 183 6.13 -0.52 5.09
C GLY A 183 4.89 -1.36 5.41
N THR A 184 4.61 -2.35 4.56
CA THR A 184 3.25 -2.89 4.42
C THR A 184 3.32 -4.31 3.91
N ILE A 185 2.44 -5.19 4.41
CA ILE A 185 2.24 -6.52 3.85
C ILE A 185 0.91 -6.53 3.09
N PHE A 186 0.99 -6.76 1.78
CA PHE A 186 -0.16 -6.69 0.90
C PHE A 186 0.01 -7.55 -0.35
N ASN A 187 -1.12 -7.90 -0.96
CA ASN A 187 -1.17 -8.59 -2.24
C ASN A 187 -1.66 -7.66 -3.34
N VAL A 188 -1.09 -7.79 -4.54
CA VAL A 188 -1.58 -7.15 -5.76
C VAL A 188 -1.80 -8.20 -6.82
N ASN A 189 -2.95 -8.17 -7.49
CA ASN A 189 -3.32 -9.10 -8.56
C ASN A 189 -3.88 -8.33 -9.76
N THR A 190 -3.17 -8.40 -10.89
CA THR A 190 -3.54 -7.77 -12.17
C THR A 190 -4.08 -8.78 -13.20
N LYS A 191 -4.15 -10.07 -12.85
CA LYS A 191 -4.56 -11.16 -13.78
C LYS A 191 -6.06 -11.21 -14.07
N LYS A 192 -6.83 -10.26 -13.59
CA LYS A 192 -8.26 -10.20 -13.83
C LYS A 192 -8.56 -9.69 -15.24
N LYS A 193 -9.70 -10.13 -15.81
CA LYS A 193 -10.18 -9.61 -17.09
C LYS A 193 -10.43 -8.10 -16.99
N ASP A 194 -10.37 -7.42 -18.11
CA ASP A 194 -10.74 -6.01 -18.27
C ASP A 194 -9.89 -5.01 -17.47
N LYS A 195 -8.58 -5.32 -17.27
CA LYS A 195 -7.60 -4.46 -16.55
C LYS A 195 -7.97 -4.17 -15.09
N VAL A 196 -8.78 -5.03 -14.49
CA VAL A 196 -9.12 -4.94 -13.07
C VAL A 196 -7.91 -5.31 -12.22
N VAL A 197 -7.58 -4.46 -11.27
CA VAL A 197 -6.52 -4.71 -10.27
C VAL A 197 -7.15 -4.91 -8.91
N GLU A 198 -6.78 -6.00 -8.25
CA GLU A 198 -7.17 -6.26 -6.86
C GLU A 198 -5.97 -6.07 -5.93
N THR A 199 -6.18 -5.35 -4.84
CA THR A 199 -5.17 -5.17 -3.79
C THR A 199 -5.76 -5.53 -2.45
N THR A 200 -5.10 -6.43 -1.71
CA THR A 200 -5.52 -6.87 -0.38
C THR A 200 -4.47 -6.47 0.65
N LEU A 201 -4.88 -5.74 1.67
CA LEU A 201 -4.00 -5.26 2.73
C LEU A 201 -4.10 -6.12 3.98
N ALA A 202 -2.97 -6.65 4.43
CA ALA A 202 -2.88 -7.42 5.67
C ALA A 202 -2.34 -6.60 6.85
N CYS A 203 -1.29 -5.79 6.63
CA CYS A 203 -0.67 -5.00 7.68
C CYS A 203 -0.11 -3.70 7.10
N GLY A 204 -0.16 -2.60 7.86
CA GLY A 204 0.32 -1.28 7.47
C GLY A 204 -0.76 -0.43 6.78
N SER A 205 -0.40 0.36 5.80
CA SER A 205 -1.31 1.23 5.05
C SER A 205 -0.96 1.30 3.57
N ILE A 206 -1.98 1.45 2.74
CA ILE A 206 -1.85 1.61 1.30
C ILE A 206 -2.51 2.91 0.86
N VAL A 207 -1.86 3.61 -0.06
CA VAL A 207 -2.47 4.66 -0.87
C VAL A 207 -2.61 4.14 -2.30
N ILE A 208 -3.82 4.06 -2.79
CA ILE A 208 -4.08 3.82 -4.22
C ILE A 208 -3.94 5.14 -4.95
N GLN A 209 -3.14 5.11 -6.03
CA GLN A 209 -2.95 6.24 -6.93
C GLN A 209 -3.43 5.85 -8.33
N ASP A 210 -3.83 6.84 -9.12
CA ASP A 210 -4.05 6.59 -10.53
C ASP A 210 -2.74 6.47 -11.33
N ALA A 211 -2.86 6.26 -12.64
CA ALA A 211 -1.71 6.15 -13.53
C ALA A 211 -0.88 7.45 -13.61
N GLN A 212 -1.45 8.61 -13.22
CA GLN A 212 -0.78 9.91 -13.15
C GLN A 212 -0.06 10.13 -11.82
N GLY A 213 -0.30 9.28 -10.81
CA GLY A 213 0.30 9.37 -9.48
C GLY A 213 -0.51 10.21 -8.49
N ASP A 214 -1.74 10.59 -8.84
CA ASP A 214 -2.64 11.30 -7.93
C ASP A 214 -3.27 10.31 -6.94
N ASP A 215 -3.22 10.64 -5.65
CA ASP A 215 -3.78 9.82 -4.57
C ASP A 215 -5.31 9.76 -4.71
N ILE A 216 -5.88 8.54 -4.71
CA ILE A 216 -7.32 8.30 -4.87
C ILE A 216 -7.94 7.81 -3.57
N LEU A 217 -7.33 6.85 -2.91
CA LEU A 217 -7.93 6.09 -1.82
C LEU A 217 -6.87 5.59 -0.84
N PHE A 218 -7.21 5.64 0.45
CA PHE A 218 -6.48 4.95 1.51
C PHE A 218 -7.15 3.61 1.82
N VAL A 219 -6.35 2.58 2.06
CA VAL A 219 -6.81 1.22 2.34
C VAL A 219 -6.32 0.81 3.72
N HIS A 220 -7.21 0.18 4.49
CA HIS A 220 -6.94 -0.30 5.85
C HIS A 220 -6.68 -1.81 5.88
N PRO A 221 -5.98 -2.31 6.91
CA PRO A 221 -5.83 -3.74 7.13
C PRO A 221 -7.18 -4.48 7.14
N GLY A 222 -7.23 -5.63 6.49
CA GLY A 222 -8.46 -6.40 6.32
C GLY A 222 -9.33 -5.96 5.13
N GLN A 223 -8.90 -4.97 4.36
CA GLN A 223 -9.61 -4.54 3.16
C GLN A 223 -8.98 -5.08 1.88
N GLN A 224 -9.84 -5.37 0.93
CA GLN A 224 -9.51 -5.62 -0.47
C GLN A 224 -10.15 -4.54 -1.34
N VAL A 225 -9.34 -3.87 -2.12
CA VAL A 225 -9.79 -2.93 -3.15
C VAL A 225 -9.81 -3.64 -4.49
N VAL A 226 -10.92 -3.53 -5.20
CA VAL A 226 -11.08 -3.92 -6.60
C VAL A 226 -11.19 -2.66 -7.43
N PHE A 227 -10.15 -2.36 -8.19
CA PHE A 227 -10.03 -1.15 -8.99
C PHE A 227 -10.22 -1.48 -10.47
N GLU A 228 -11.24 -0.91 -11.10
CA GLU A 228 -11.45 -0.96 -12.55
C GLU A 228 -11.04 0.37 -13.21
N ASN A 229 -11.49 1.47 -12.62
CA ASN A 229 -11.14 2.85 -12.99
C ASN A 229 -11.55 3.79 -11.84
N ARG A 230 -11.26 5.09 -11.96
CA ARG A 230 -11.56 6.10 -10.92
C ARG A 230 -13.02 6.14 -10.48
N ASP A 231 -13.96 5.80 -11.35
CA ASP A 231 -15.41 5.87 -11.08
C ASP A 231 -15.98 4.53 -10.59
N ASN A 232 -15.21 3.44 -10.69
CA ASN A 232 -15.61 2.11 -10.30
C ASN A 232 -14.55 1.46 -9.41
N ILE A 233 -14.65 1.77 -8.12
CA ILE A 233 -13.79 1.22 -7.06
C ILE A 233 -14.71 0.52 -6.06
N ARG A 234 -14.42 -0.73 -5.75
CA ARG A 234 -15.13 -1.51 -4.73
C ARG A 234 -14.19 -1.86 -3.61
N ILE A 235 -14.66 -1.74 -2.38
CA ILE A 235 -13.93 -2.12 -1.17
C ILE A 235 -14.69 -3.26 -0.51
N ASN A 236 -14.00 -4.37 -0.29
CA ASN A 236 -14.51 -5.55 0.39
C ASN A 236 -13.75 -5.73 1.70
N GLU A 237 -14.46 -6.03 2.78
CA GLU A 237 -13.84 -6.49 4.02
C GLU A 237 -13.53 -7.99 3.91
N LEU A 238 -12.32 -8.38 4.28
CA LEU A 238 -11.93 -9.79 4.28
C LEU A 238 -10.89 -10.11 5.37
N ARG A 239 -10.69 -11.39 5.61
CA ARG A 239 -9.67 -11.89 6.53
C ARG A 239 -8.34 -11.99 5.79
N ALA A 240 -7.57 -10.91 5.81
CA ALA A 240 -6.40 -10.77 4.95
C ALA A 240 -5.31 -11.80 5.23
N TRP A 241 -5.05 -12.15 6.49
CA TRP A 241 -4.05 -13.15 6.84
C TRP A 241 -4.44 -14.55 6.35
N GLU A 242 -5.70 -14.95 6.52
CA GLU A 242 -6.22 -16.22 6.01
C GLU A 242 -6.21 -16.24 4.49
N TYR A 243 -6.56 -15.13 3.83
CA TYR A 243 -6.46 -14.99 2.38
C TYR A 243 -5.02 -15.20 1.89
N LEU A 244 -4.04 -14.56 2.54
CA LEU A 244 -2.63 -14.71 2.18
C LEU A 244 -2.11 -16.13 2.45
N LEU A 245 -2.48 -16.72 3.58
CA LEU A 245 -2.12 -18.09 3.93
C LEU A 245 -2.65 -19.09 2.89
N ASP A 246 -3.90 -18.96 2.49
CA ASP A 246 -4.50 -19.83 1.47
C ASP A 246 -3.82 -19.71 0.13
N ARG A 247 -3.36 -18.51 -0.21
CA ARG A 247 -2.83 -18.20 -1.52
C ARG A 247 -1.33 -18.49 -1.66
N TYR A 248 -0.56 -18.25 -0.61
CA TYR A 248 0.90 -18.36 -0.62
C TYR A 248 1.44 -19.52 0.23
N GLY A 249 0.59 -20.18 1.00
CA GLY A 249 0.96 -21.32 1.84
C GLY A 249 1.71 -20.96 3.11
N THR A 250 2.12 -19.72 3.29
CA THR A 250 2.82 -19.23 4.48
C THR A 250 2.44 -17.79 4.77
N VAL A 251 2.43 -17.42 6.05
CA VAL A 251 2.30 -16.02 6.48
C VAL A 251 3.25 -15.74 7.63
N THR A 252 3.72 -14.50 7.70
CA THR A 252 4.41 -13.95 8.86
C THR A 252 3.68 -12.69 9.28
N ILE A 253 3.18 -12.67 10.51
CA ILE A 253 2.48 -11.53 11.11
C ILE A 253 3.52 -10.77 11.93
N PRO A 254 3.96 -9.58 11.48
CA PRO A 254 5.02 -8.85 12.12
C PRO A 254 4.49 -7.99 13.27
N ASP A 255 5.26 -7.89 14.35
CA ASP A 255 5.08 -6.95 15.46
C ASP A 255 3.63 -6.79 15.93
N ALA A 256 2.89 -7.90 15.98
CA ALA A 256 1.48 -7.92 16.34
C ALA A 256 1.25 -8.25 17.81
N PRO A 257 0.19 -7.70 18.44
CA PRO A 257 -0.27 -8.16 19.74
C PRO A 257 -0.55 -9.66 19.71
N LEU A 258 -0.18 -10.35 20.80
CA LEU A 258 -0.41 -11.81 20.91
C LEU A 258 -1.89 -12.17 20.70
N SER A 259 -2.82 -11.31 21.11
CA SER A 259 -4.26 -11.50 20.90
C SER A 259 -4.63 -11.57 19.41
N GLU A 260 -4.05 -10.74 18.57
CA GLU A 260 -4.30 -10.75 17.12
C GLU A 260 -3.82 -12.05 16.50
N ILE A 261 -2.61 -12.48 16.85
CA ILE A 261 -2.06 -13.75 16.36
C ILE A 261 -2.94 -14.93 16.78
N VAL A 262 -3.40 -14.94 18.04
CA VAL A 262 -4.31 -15.96 18.57
C VAL A 262 -5.63 -15.96 17.79
N ASP A 263 -6.21 -14.80 17.52
CA ASP A 263 -7.45 -14.68 16.74
C ASP A 263 -7.29 -15.25 15.32
N VAL A 264 -6.15 -15.00 14.66
CA VAL A 264 -5.84 -15.59 13.36
C VAL A 264 -5.73 -17.12 13.46
N LEU A 265 -4.96 -17.63 14.42
CA LEU A 265 -4.79 -19.08 14.62
C LEU A 265 -6.10 -19.79 14.99
N GLU A 266 -6.94 -19.18 15.85
CA GLU A 266 -8.26 -19.73 16.18
C GLU A 266 -9.13 -19.90 14.93
N ARG A 267 -9.10 -18.93 14.02
CA ARG A 267 -9.85 -18.98 12.76
C ARG A 267 -9.28 -20.02 11.80
N VAL A 268 -7.94 -20.06 11.65
CA VAL A 268 -7.25 -20.98 10.74
C VAL A 268 -7.46 -22.43 11.16
N TYR A 269 -7.33 -22.72 12.45
CA TYR A 269 -7.43 -24.10 12.97
C TYR A 269 -8.84 -24.48 13.45
N GLY A 270 -9.76 -23.52 13.55
CA GLY A 270 -11.13 -23.77 14.06
C GLY A 270 -11.15 -24.21 15.51
N ARG A 271 -10.15 -23.85 16.33
CA ARG A 271 -10.00 -24.26 17.72
C ARG A 271 -9.79 -23.07 18.62
N LYS A 272 -10.34 -23.14 19.85
CA LYS A 272 -10.12 -22.11 20.85
C LYS A 272 -8.73 -22.25 21.48
N ILE A 273 -8.06 -21.11 21.65
CA ILE A 273 -6.71 -21.01 22.21
C ILE A 273 -6.78 -20.17 23.49
N THR A 274 -6.28 -20.71 24.57
CA THR A 274 -6.19 -20.04 25.88
C THR A 274 -4.79 -19.51 26.08
N VAL A 275 -4.67 -18.23 26.43
CA VAL A 275 -3.39 -17.59 26.70
C VAL A 275 -3.33 -17.12 28.16
N ALA A 276 -2.31 -17.55 28.87
CA ALA A 276 -2.00 -17.08 30.21
C ALA A 276 -0.97 -15.95 30.11
N ILE A 277 -1.44 -14.69 30.09
CA ILE A 277 -0.59 -13.50 30.04
C ILE A 277 -0.31 -13.03 31.46
N PRO A 278 0.95 -12.83 31.88
CA PRO A 278 1.28 -12.20 33.14
C PRO A 278 0.66 -10.79 33.26
N LYS A 279 0.22 -10.42 34.47
CA LYS A 279 -0.40 -9.10 34.68
C LYS A 279 0.54 -7.97 34.24
N GLY A 280 0.02 -7.02 33.46
CA GLY A 280 0.76 -5.85 33.00
C GLY A 280 1.68 -6.08 31.82
N VAL A 281 1.63 -7.25 31.17
CA VAL A 281 2.40 -7.58 29.98
C VAL A 281 1.44 -7.62 28.79
N CYS A 282 1.78 -6.93 27.70
CA CYS A 282 1.10 -7.07 26.41
C CYS A 282 2.15 -7.51 25.39
N PRO A 283 2.34 -8.83 25.19
CA PRO A 283 3.38 -9.31 24.30
C PRO A 283 3.08 -8.90 22.86
N ILE A 284 4.04 -8.23 22.23
CA ILE A 284 4.07 -7.95 20.79
C ILE A 284 5.11 -8.88 20.21
N VAL A 285 4.73 -9.69 19.25
CA VAL A 285 5.61 -10.69 18.67
C VAL A 285 5.46 -10.74 17.14
N THR A 286 6.55 -11.05 16.46
CA THR A 286 6.50 -11.46 15.05
C THR A 286 6.36 -12.97 15.02
N PHE A 287 5.33 -13.47 14.34
CA PHE A 287 5.04 -14.90 14.31
C PHE A 287 4.68 -15.38 12.92
N GLY A 288 5.38 -16.43 12.46
CA GLY A 288 5.14 -17.05 11.17
C GLY A 288 4.72 -18.52 11.29
N PHE A 289 3.85 -18.95 10.36
CA PHE A 289 3.42 -20.33 10.24
C PHE A 289 3.00 -20.67 8.80
N ASN A 290 2.94 -21.98 8.49
CA ASN A 290 2.59 -22.46 7.17
C ASN A 290 1.21 -23.10 7.17
N LYS A 291 0.58 -23.09 6.00
CA LYS A 291 -0.65 -23.83 5.76
C LYS A 291 -0.36 -25.34 5.89
N GLY A 292 -1.05 -25.99 6.83
CA GLY A 292 -0.87 -27.41 7.12
C GLY A 292 0.12 -27.72 8.23
N ASP A 293 0.77 -26.72 8.86
CA ASP A 293 1.49 -26.94 10.12
C ASP A 293 0.54 -27.54 11.18
N ASP A 294 1.05 -28.44 12.01
CA ASP A 294 0.26 -29.01 13.11
C ASP A 294 -0.10 -27.93 14.15
N CYS A 295 -1.39 -27.83 14.49
CA CYS A 295 -1.90 -26.82 15.40
C CYS A 295 -1.18 -26.83 16.76
N LYS A 296 -0.86 -28.00 17.30
CA LYS A 296 -0.19 -28.14 18.59
C LYS A 296 1.24 -27.61 18.54
N GLU A 297 1.97 -27.93 17.48
CA GLU A 297 3.34 -27.45 17.27
C GLU A 297 3.37 -25.93 17.08
N VAL A 298 2.41 -25.37 16.35
CA VAL A 298 2.28 -23.91 16.16
C VAL A 298 2.02 -23.20 17.48
N ILE A 299 1.12 -23.74 18.31
CA ILE A 299 0.80 -23.18 19.62
C ILE A 299 2.00 -23.28 20.57
N GLU A 300 2.73 -24.38 20.59
CA GLU A 300 3.96 -24.54 21.38
C GLU A 300 5.02 -23.51 20.96
N ARG A 301 5.24 -23.32 19.64
CA ARG A 301 6.15 -22.29 19.13
C ARG A 301 5.71 -20.88 19.54
N LEU A 302 4.39 -20.57 19.47
CA LEU A 302 3.85 -19.29 19.89
C LEU A 302 4.10 -19.04 21.38
N GLY A 303 3.92 -20.05 22.23
CA GLY A 303 4.23 -20.00 23.64
C GLY A 303 5.70 -19.65 23.93
N ILE A 304 6.63 -20.28 23.18
CA ILE A 304 8.07 -20.00 23.30
C ILE A 304 8.40 -18.56 22.88
N VAL A 305 7.91 -18.14 21.71
CA VAL A 305 8.21 -16.81 21.14
C VAL A 305 7.61 -15.69 22.00
N SER A 306 6.39 -15.86 22.49
CA SER A 306 5.71 -14.87 23.31
C SER A 306 6.14 -14.84 24.78
N GLY A 307 6.78 -15.89 25.26
CA GLY A 307 7.07 -16.09 26.70
C GLY A 307 5.82 -16.30 27.57
N CYS A 308 4.68 -16.62 26.94
CA CYS A 308 3.39 -16.79 27.63
C CYS A 308 2.97 -18.25 27.62
N GLY A 309 2.15 -18.66 28.59
CA GLY A 309 1.49 -19.97 28.55
C GLY A 309 0.40 -19.96 27.49
N VAL A 310 0.59 -20.70 26.39
CA VAL A 310 -0.41 -20.83 25.32
C VAL A 310 -0.84 -22.28 25.22
N SER A 311 -2.14 -22.56 25.21
CA SER A 311 -2.68 -23.91 25.18
C SER A 311 -4.01 -23.97 24.41
N MET A 312 -4.32 -25.13 23.85
CA MET A 312 -5.66 -25.37 23.30
C MET A 312 -6.67 -25.53 24.43
N SER A 313 -7.84 -24.90 24.27
CA SER A 313 -9.00 -25.24 25.09
C SER A 313 -9.56 -26.59 24.65
N ASN A 314 -9.86 -27.45 25.61
CA ASN A 314 -10.52 -28.73 25.36
C ASN A 314 -11.94 -28.52 24.84
#